data_423ca937e741458136895d66663ce940
#
_entry.id   423ca937e741458136895d66663ce940
#
_cell.length_a   1.000
_cell.length_b   1.000
_cell.length_c   1.000
_cell.angle_alpha   90.00
_cell.angle_beta   90.00
_cell.angle_gamma   90.00
#
_symmetry.space_group_name_H-M   'P 1'
#
loop_
_entity.id
_entity.type
_entity.pdbx_description
1 polymer ?
#
loop_
_entity_poly.entity_id
_entity_poly.type
_entity_poly.pdbx_seq_one_letter_code
_entity_poly.pdbx_strand_id
1 'polypeptide(L)'
;MNKSVRSFKSGAQAGFTLIELVVVIVILGILAATAIPKFVDMSTDARVAKMNAAAGAIKAGAALFHAQSLVTSDDSKPVVMEGKTITGANGYPTATAAGIQEAAGLSASDYGLTAGTGIFTVTVDKDAVSSRSDCSVIYTPPTAAGGSATVEVKATAATCK
;
A
#
# COMPACT_ATOMS: atom_id res chain seq x y z
N MET A 1 -16.51 -29.53 -70.98
CA MET A 1 -16.00 -29.22 -69.62
C MET A 1 -16.63 -27.92 -69.16
N ASN A 2 -17.74 -28.02 -68.35
CA ASN A 2 -18.44 -26.83 -67.79
C ASN A 2 -17.86 -26.52 -66.43
N LYS A 3 -17.21 -25.35 -66.35
CA LYS A 3 -16.78 -24.79 -65.03
C LYS A 3 -17.96 -24.00 -64.47
N SER A 4 -18.56 -24.56 -63.39
CA SER A 4 -19.55 -23.87 -62.58
C SER A 4 -18.88 -22.75 -61.78
N VAL A 5 -19.21 -21.51 -62.08
CA VAL A 5 -18.75 -20.31 -61.30
C VAL A 5 -19.69 -20.22 -60.08
N ARG A 6 -19.13 -20.49 -58.88
CA ARG A 6 -19.83 -20.26 -57.62
C ARG A 6 -19.95 -18.76 -57.42
N SER A 7 -21.18 -18.25 -57.48
CA SER A 7 -21.53 -16.90 -57.10
C SER A 7 -21.40 -16.78 -55.56
N PHE A 8 -20.44 -15.97 -55.07
CA PHE A 8 -20.41 -15.57 -53.69
C PHE A 8 -21.56 -14.59 -53.45
N LYS A 9 -22.57 -15.03 -52.69
CA LYS A 9 -23.58 -14.15 -52.15
C LYS A 9 -22.89 -13.12 -51.26
N SER A 10 -22.77 -11.86 -51.74
CA SER A 10 -22.41 -10.71 -50.92
C SER A 10 -23.53 -10.50 -49.89
N GLY A 11 -23.27 -10.94 -48.62
CA GLY A 11 -24.15 -10.65 -47.50
C GLY A 11 -24.19 -9.11 -47.33
N ALA A 12 -25.35 -8.51 -47.23
CA ALA A 12 -25.51 -7.10 -46.92
C ALA A 12 -24.78 -6.77 -45.62
N GLN A 13 -23.68 -6.07 -45.71
CA GLN A 13 -23.00 -5.48 -44.56
C GLN A 13 -23.90 -4.36 -44.05
N ALA A 14 -24.69 -4.61 -43.00
CA ALA A 14 -25.41 -3.57 -42.28
C ALA A 14 -24.37 -2.66 -41.60
N GLY A 15 -24.17 -1.46 -42.14
CA GLY A 15 -23.35 -0.43 -41.54
C GLY A 15 -24.09 0.25 -40.39
N PHE A 16 -23.40 0.67 -39.36
CA PHE A 16 -23.93 1.50 -38.28
C PHE A 16 -24.35 2.87 -38.83
N THR A 17 -25.48 3.41 -38.37
CA THR A 17 -25.91 4.76 -38.69
C THR A 17 -25.10 5.78 -37.88
N LEU A 18 -24.89 6.96 -38.45
CA LEU A 18 -24.18 8.05 -37.75
C LEU A 18 -24.92 8.44 -36.47
N ILE A 19 -26.25 8.39 -36.47
CA ILE A 19 -27.06 8.73 -35.28
C ILE A 19 -26.91 7.73 -34.17
N GLU A 20 -26.78 6.40 -34.46
CA GLU A 20 -26.49 5.39 -33.47
C GLU A 20 -25.15 5.64 -32.79
N LEU A 21 -24.12 5.98 -33.54
CA LEU A 21 -22.80 6.29 -32.99
C LEU A 21 -22.87 7.53 -32.10
N VAL A 22 -23.49 8.60 -32.55
CA VAL A 22 -23.61 9.87 -31.80
C VAL A 22 -24.36 9.67 -30.49
N VAL A 23 -25.49 8.96 -30.50
CA VAL A 23 -26.26 8.67 -29.27
C VAL A 23 -25.45 7.89 -28.28
N VAL A 24 -24.72 6.87 -28.71
CA VAL A 24 -23.85 6.06 -27.82
C VAL A 24 -22.76 6.89 -27.17
N ILE A 25 -22.04 7.73 -27.94
CA ILE A 25 -20.95 8.54 -27.34
C ILE A 25 -21.50 9.61 -26.39
N VAL A 26 -22.68 10.17 -26.62
CA VAL A 26 -23.33 11.11 -25.70
C VAL A 26 -23.70 10.40 -24.38
N ILE A 27 -24.32 9.23 -24.43
CA ILE A 27 -24.70 8.45 -23.25
C ILE A 27 -23.43 8.07 -22.47
N LEU A 28 -22.41 7.54 -23.14
CA LEU A 28 -21.14 7.18 -22.50
C LEU A 28 -20.45 8.40 -21.89
N GLY A 29 -20.51 9.57 -22.53
CA GLY A 29 -19.96 10.82 -22.00
C GLY A 29 -20.61 11.22 -20.68
N ILE A 30 -21.93 11.16 -20.59
CA ILE A 30 -22.67 11.46 -19.35
C ILE A 30 -22.32 10.45 -18.24
N LEU A 31 -22.29 9.16 -18.56
CA LEU A 31 -21.93 8.11 -17.59
C LEU A 31 -20.49 8.26 -17.12
N ALA A 32 -19.55 8.56 -18.00
CA ALA A 32 -18.15 8.76 -17.65
C ALA A 32 -17.98 9.97 -16.71
N ALA A 33 -18.68 11.07 -16.94
CA ALA A 33 -18.61 12.26 -16.10
C ALA A 33 -18.99 11.99 -14.64
N THR A 34 -19.91 11.06 -14.37
CA THR A 34 -20.33 10.69 -13.02
C THR A 34 -19.48 9.57 -12.39
N ALA A 35 -18.87 8.71 -13.21
CA ALA A 35 -18.10 7.57 -12.74
C ALA A 35 -16.67 7.95 -12.31
N ILE A 36 -16.00 8.85 -13.03
CA ILE A 36 -14.60 9.21 -12.80
C ILE A 36 -14.34 9.71 -11.36
N PRO A 37 -15.10 10.66 -10.78
CA PRO A 37 -14.88 11.11 -9.41
C PRO A 37 -14.96 9.97 -8.39
N LYS A 38 -15.91 9.06 -8.58
CA LYS A 38 -16.12 7.93 -7.67
C LYS A 38 -14.92 6.97 -7.63
N PHE A 39 -14.30 6.71 -8.77
CA PHE A 39 -13.11 5.85 -8.83
C PHE A 39 -11.88 6.49 -8.19
N VAL A 40 -11.72 7.80 -8.28
CA VAL A 40 -10.63 8.52 -7.63
C VAL A 40 -10.75 8.42 -6.10
N ASP A 41 -11.94 8.59 -5.55
CA ASP A 41 -12.18 8.46 -4.12
C ASP A 41 -11.89 7.04 -3.62
N MET A 42 -12.34 6.00 -4.33
CA MET A 42 -12.04 4.61 -4.00
C MET A 42 -10.54 4.30 -3.95
N SER A 43 -9.75 4.89 -4.84
CA SER A 43 -8.29 4.70 -4.83
C SER A 43 -7.63 5.33 -3.60
N THR A 44 -8.15 6.47 -3.16
CA THR A 44 -7.70 7.15 -1.94
C THR A 44 -8.04 6.33 -0.69
N ASP A 45 -9.27 5.83 -0.60
CA ASP A 45 -9.71 4.98 0.50
C ASP A 45 -8.88 3.69 0.60
N ALA A 46 -8.55 3.08 -0.54
CA ALA A 46 -7.69 1.89 -0.59
C ALA A 46 -6.27 2.19 -0.07
N ARG A 47 -5.70 3.37 -0.39
CA ARG A 47 -4.39 3.78 0.14
C ARG A 47 -4.44 4.02 1.65
N VAL A 48 -5.47 4.69 2.15
CA VAL A 48 -5.66 4.90 3.61
C VAL A 48 -5.79 3.55 4.33
N ALA A 49 -6.59 2.63 3.79
CA ALA A 49 -6.75 1.28 4.35
C ALA A 49 -5.41 0.51 4.36
N LYS A 50 -4.62 0.60 3.29
CA LYS A 50 -3.28 0.01 3.19
C LYS A 50 -2.35 0.54 4.29
N MET A 51 -2.35 1.85 4.55
CA MET A 51 -1.52 2.46 5.59
C MET A 51 -1.99 2.10 7.01
N ASN A 52 -3.30 2.00 7.23
CA ASN A 52 -3.84 1.52 8.50
C ASN A 52 -3.45 0.05 8.77
N ALA A 53 -3.44 -0.79 7.73
CA ALA A 53 -2.96 -2.17 7.83
C ALA A 53 -1.46 -2.22 8.19
N ALA A 54 -0.62 -1.39 7.57
CA ALA A 54 0.79 -1.25 7.91
C ALA A 54 0.99 -0.82 9.37
N ALA A 55 0.21 0.16 9.84
CA ALA A 55 0.25 0.59 11.24
C ALA A 55 -0.13 -0.53 12.21
N GLY A 56 -1.13 -1.34 11.85
CA GLY A 56 -1.52 -2.53 12.59
C GLY A 56 -0.38 -3.55 12.68
N ALA A 57 0.27 -3.86 11.56
CA ALA A 57 1.40 -4.77 11.48
C ALA A 57 2.59 -4.27 12.33
N ILE A 58 2.92 -2.97 12.26
CA ILE A 58 3.97 -2.35 13.07
C ILE A 58 3.67 -2.48 14.57
N LYS A 59 2.45 -2.17 14.99
CA LYS A 59 2.03 -2.30 16.40
C LYS A 59 2.12 -3.74 16.88
N ALA A 60 1.65 -4.70 16.07
CA ALA A 60 1.71 -6.13 16.40
C ALA A 60 3.15 -6.63 16.49
N GLY A 61 4.00 -6.31 15.50
CA GLY A 61 5.41 -6.71 15.50
C GLY A 61 6.18 -6.12 16.68
N ALA A 62 5.96 -4.83 16.99
CA ALA A 62 6.57 -4.18 18.15
C ALA A 62 6.12 -4.80 19.48
N ALA A 63 4.84 -5.15 19.61
CA ALA A 63 4.31 -5.79 20.82
C ALA A 63 4.84 -7.22 21.01
N LEU A 64 4.93 -8.01 19.93
CA LEU A 64 5.51 -9.36 19.96
C LEU A 64 6.99 -9.33 20.35
N PHE A 65 7.76 -8.42 19.76
CA PHE A 65 9.15 -8.22 20.12
C PHE A 65 9.28 -7.85 21.61
N HIS A 66 8.49 -6.88 22.07
CA HIS A 66 8.52 -6.45 23.47
C HIS A 66 8.18 -7.59 24.43
N ALA A 67 7.15 -8.37 24.12
CA ALA A 67 6.81 -9.55 24.93
C ALA A 67 7.97 -10.55 25.03
N GLN A 68 8.67 -10.78 23.91
CA GLN A 68 9.82 -11.69 23.89
C GLN A 68 11.03 -11.10 24.62
N SER A 69 11.28 -9.79 24.55
CA SER A 69 12.37 -9.14 25.30
C SER A 69 12.16 -9.25 26.81
N LEU A 70 10.92 -9.13 27.29
CA LEU A 70 10.58 -9.32 28.70
C LEU A 70 10.87 -10.76 29.19
N VAL A 71 10.67 -11.76 28.34
CA VAL A 71 10.99 -13.16 28.66
C VAL A 71 12.52 -13.38 28.79
N THR A 72 13.29 -12.71 27.94
CA THR A 72 14.76 -12.83 27.96
C THR A 72 15.41 -11.96 29.03
N SER A 73 14.66 -11.06 29.65
CA SER A 73 15.14 -10.09 30.67
C SER A 73 16.34 -9.25 30.20
N ASP A 74 16.43 -8.98 28.89
CA ASP A 74 17.51 -8.18 28.30
C ASP A 74 16.97 -7.32 27.17
N ASP A 75 16.72 -6.05 27.49
CA ASP A 75 16.11 -5.06 26.61
C ASP A 75 17.00 -4.66 25.43
N SER A 76 18.25 -5.10 25.38
CA SER A 76 19.22 -4.73 24.34
C SER A 76 19.54 -5.86 23.37
N LYS A 77 19.11 -7.10 23.66
CA LYS A 77 19.41 -8.25 22.82
C LYS A 77 18.52 -8.34 21.59
N PRO A 78 19.07 -8.77 20.46
CA PRO A 78 18.28 -9.18 19.32
C PRO A 78 17.35 -10.35 19.68
N VAL A 79 16.15 -10.34 19.12
CA VAL A 79 15.15 -11.40 19.29
C VAL A 79 14.99 -12.17 17.99
N VAL A 80 14.89 -13.49 18.05
CA VAL A 80 14.59 -14.31 16.87
C VAL A 80 13.08 -14.46 16.74
N MET A 81 12.52 -13.97 15.64
CA MET A 81 11.11 -14.09 15.29
C MET A 81 10.99 -14.70 13.90
N GLU A 82 10.23 -15.77 13.77
CA GLU A 82 10.03 -16.49 12.49
C GLU A 82 11.32 -16.83 11.73
N GLY A 83 12.38 -17.19 12.48
CA GLY A 83 13.69 -17.52 11.91
C GLY A 83 14.56 -16.33 11.50
N LYS A 84 14.10 -15.10 11.73
CA LYS A 84 14.86 -13.86 11.49
C LYS A 84 15.32 -13.24 12.79
N THR A 85 16.54 -12.71 12.79
CA THR A 85 17.09 -11.98 13.94
C THR A 85 16.67 -10.51 13.83
N ILE A 86 15.82 -10.07 14.76
CA ILE A 86 15.32 -8.71 14.84
C ILE A 86 16.19 -7.90 15.79
N THR A 87 16.72 -6.77 15.34
CA THR A 87 17.48 -5.87 16.20
C THR A 87 16.56 -5.04 17.09
N GLY A 88 16.93 -4.91 18.36
CA GLY A 88 16.16 -4.16 19.34
C GLY A 88 17.03 -3.28 20.24
N ALA A 89 16.36 -2.35 20.90
CA ALA A 89 16.90 -1.51 21.96
C ALA A 89 15.77 -1.09 22.89
N ASN A 90 16.05 -0.98 24.18
CA ASN A 90 15.08 -0.57 25.19
C ASN A 90 13.79 -1.43 25.19
N GLY A 91 13.91 -2.72 24.86
CA GLY A 91 12.79 -3.65 24.83
C GLY A 91 11.89 -3.57 23.59
N TYR A 92 12.27 -2.80 22.56
CA TYR A 92 11.50 -2.63 21.31
C TYR A 92 12.38 -2.78 20.06
N PRO A 93 11.82 -3.10 18.89
CA PRO A 93 12.58 -3.13 17.64
C PRO A 93 13.20 -1.78 17.34
N THR A 94 14.42 -1.76 16.82
CA THR A 94 15.04 -0.51 16.36
C THR A 94 14.31 0.06 15.13
N ALA A 95 14.43 1.37 14.89
CA ALA A 95 13.87 2.06 13.72
C ALA A 95 14.70 1.79 12.45
N THR A 96 14.90 0.51 12.11
CA THR A 96 15.75 0.06 11.00
C THR A 96 15.08 -1.06 10.20
N ALA A 97 15.66 -1.40 9.06
CA ALA A 97 15.21 -2.54 8.28
C ALA A 97 15.31 -3.87 9.07
N ALA A 98 16.45 -4.13 9.74
CA ALA A 98 16.63 -5.32 10.58
C ALA A 98 15.86 -5.26 11.92
N GLY A 99 15.25 -4.13 12.24
CA GLY A 99 14.39 -3.95 13.41
C GLY A 99 12.92 -4.03 13.05
N ILE A 100 12.24 -2.88 13.05
CA ILE A 100 10.78 -2.82 12.93
C ILE A 100 10.25 -3.30 11.57
N GLN A 101 10.99 -3.11 10.48
CA GLN A 101 10.55 -3.61 9.17
C GLN A 101 10.41 -5.14 9.18
N GLU A 102 11.43 -5.85 9.64
CA GLU A 102 11.38 -7.32 9.74
C GLU A 102 10.38 -7.79 10.80
N ALA A 103 10.32 -7.12 11.96
CA ALA A 103 9.36 -7.45 13.01
C ALA A 103 7.91 -7.31 12.56
N ALA A 104 7.61 -6.34 11.70
CA ALA A 104 6.28 -6.11 11.15
C ALA A 104 6.01 -6.85 9.83
N GLY A 105 7.00 -7.54 9.26
CA GLY A 105 6.87 -8.23 7.97
C GLY A 105 6.61 -7.29 6.78
N LEU A 106 7.13 -6.05 6.82
CA LEU A 106 6.91 -5.06 5.78
C LEU A 106 7.86 -5.27 4.60
N SER A 107 7.29 -5.34 3.39
CA SER A 107 8.05 -5.52 2.15
C SER A 107 8.28 -4.20 1.42
N ALA A 108 9.53 -3.99 0.96
CA ALA A 108 9.87 -2.86 0.09
C ALA A 108 9.26 -2.96 -1.31
N SER A 109 8.67 -4.11 -1.69
CA SER A 109 7.87 -4.22 -2.93
C SER A 109 6.52 -3.51 -2.82
N ASP A 110 6.00 -3.37 -1.60
CA ASP A 110 4.64 -2.87 -1.34
C ASP A 110 4.61 -1.45 -0.79
N TYR A 111 5.67 -1.05 -0.09
CA TYR A 111 5.75 0.22 0.63
C TYR A 111 7.07 0.95 0.33
N GLY A 112 7.06 2.26 0.41
CA GLY A 112 8.28 3.03 0.59
C GLY A 112 8.73 2.94 2.04
N LEU A 113 9.94 2.45 2.27
CA LEU A 113 10.49 2.20 3.60
C LEU A 113 11.74 3.05 3.80
N THR A 114 11.73 3.91 4.80
CA THR A 114 12.84 4.83 5.08
C THR A 114 13.22 4.78 6.56
N ALA A 115 14.45 4.37 6.83
CA ALA A 115 15.05 4.47 8.16
C ALA A 115 15.68 5.86 8.34
N GLY A 116 15.19 6.63 9.32
CA GLY A 116 15.75 7.90 9.73
C GLY A 116 16.43 7.80 11.09
N THR A 117 16.95 8.93 11.60
CA THR A 117 17.55 8.95 12.94
C THR A 117 16.46 8.83 14.01
N GLY A 118 16.35 7.63 14.62
CA GLY A 118 15.39 7.35 15.68
C GLY A 118 13.93 7.20 15.23
N ILE A 119 13.66 7.19 13.94
CA ILE A 119 12.32 6.97 13.38
C ILE A 119 12.38 6.03 12.17
N PHE A 120 11.30 5.29 11.93
CA PHE A 120 11.11 4.50 10.72
C PHE A 120 9.81 4.94 10.04
N THR A 121 9.91 5.39 8.80
CA THR A 121 8.79 5.91 8.03
C THR A 121 8.37 4.91 6.96
N VAL A 122 7.09 4.62 6.90
CA VAL A 122 6.44 3.80 5.88
C VAL A 122 5.53 4.69 5.06
N THR A 123 5.73 4.72 3.75
CA THR A 123 4.89 5.48 2.79
C THR A 123 4.09 4.53 1.91
N VAL A 124 2.98 5.04 1.37
CA VAL A 124 2.05 4.22 0.56
C VAL A 124 2.67 3.75 -0.75
N ASP A 125 3.55 4.55 -1.34
CA ASP A 125 4.25 4.24 -2.58
C ASP A 125 5.68 3.80 -2.28
N LYS A 126 6.18 2.79 -3.00
CA LYS A 126 7.54 2.28 -2.85
C LYS A 126 8.61 3.30 -3.26
N ASP A 127 8.29 4.20 -4.19
CA ASP A 127 9.19 5.24 -4.64
C ASP A 127 8.90 6.52 -3.83
N ALA A 128 9.80 6.87 -2.91
CA ALA A 128 9.66 8.00 -1.98
C ALA A 128 9.56 9.39 -2.66
N VAL A 129 9.59 9.44 -3.98
CA VAL A 129 9.52 10.66 -4.81
C VAL A 129 8.08 11.09 -5.10
N SER A 130 7.09 10.34 -4.59
CA SER A 130 5.69 10.63 -4.91
C SER A 130 5.17 11.87 -4.16
N SER A 131 4.20 12.53 -4.79
CA SER A 131 3.42 13.63 -4.21
C SER A 131 2.67 13.26 -2.91
N ARG A 132 2.76 11.99 -2.48
CA ARG A 132 2.08 11.40 -1.32
C ARG A 132 3.02 11.03 -0.17
N SER A 133 4.13 11.75 0.00
CA SER A 133 5.07 11.54 1.12
C SER A 133 4.39 11.63 2.50
N ASP A 134 3.31 12.42 2.59
CA ASP A 134 2.54 12.59 3.83
C ASP A 134 1.52 11.48 4.07
N CYS A 135 1.23 10.64 3.05
CA CYS A 135 0.47 9.40 3.23
C CYS A 135 1.37 8.33 3.86
N SER A 136 1.59 8.44 5.17
CA SER A 136 2.65 7.70 5.85
C SER A 136 2.26 7.23 7.25
N VAL A 137 3.02 6.26 7.74
CA VAL A 137 3.05 5.81 9.13
C VAL A 137 4.46 5.97 9.65
N ILE A 138 4.60 6.54 10.84
CA ILE A 138 5.88 6.77 11.50
C ILE A 138 5.95 5.91 12.77
N TYR A 139 6.97 5.09 12.86
CA TYR A 139 7.32 4.34 14.05
C TYR A 139 8.49 5.00 14.77
N THR A 140 8.36 5.20 16.07
CA THR A 140 9.42 5.75 16.93
C THR A 140 9.61 4.81 18.12
N PRO A 141 10.77 4.13 18.24
CA PRO A 141 11.11 3.34 19.42
C PRO A 141 11.42 4.24 20.61
N PRO A 142 11.32 3.74 21.85
CA PRO A 142 11.68 4.52 23.03
C PRO A 142 13.18 4.82 23.07
N THR A 143 13.53 5.98 23.57
CA THR A 143 14.93 6.43 23.74
C THR A 143 15.58 5.94 25.03
N ALA A 144 14.78 5.42 25.97
CA ALA A 144 15.24 4.89 27.25
C ALA A 144 14.46 3.62 27.63
N ALA A 145 15.08 2.78 28.46
CA ALA A 145 14.43 1.59 29.02
C ALA A 145 13.17 1.96 29.83
N GLY A 146 12.14 1.15 29.77
CA GLY A 146 10.83 1.41 30.39
C GLY A 146 9.94 2.40 29.64
N GLY A 147 10.40 2.99 28.53
CA GLY A 147 9.58 3.74 27.60
C GLY A 147 8.70 2.84 26.73
N SER A 148 7.78 3.44 25.97
CA SER A 148 6.95 2.73 24.99
C SER A 148 7.20 3.25 23.58
N ALA A 149 7.13 2.35 22.59
CA ALA A 149 7.18 2.73 21.19
C ALA A 149 5.89 3.45 20.78
N THR A 150 6.00 4.40 19.87
CA THR A 150 4.85 5.12 19.31
C THR A 150 4.67 4.83 17.82
N VAL A 151 3.43 4.79 17.37
CA VAL A 151 3.06 4.62 15.96
C VAL A 151 2.08 5.72 15.60
N GLU A 152 2.53 6.67 14.82
CA GLU A 152 1.73 7.79 14.32
C GLU A 152 1.25 7.49 12.88
N VAL A 153 -0.05 7.63 12.64
CA VAL A 153 -0.65 7.46 11.31
C VAL A 153 -0.97 8.84 10.75
N LYS A 154 -0.29 9.23 9.68
CA LYS A 154 -0.53 10.48 8.93
C LYS A 154 -1.40 10.26 7.69
N ALA A 155 -1.75 9.01 7.40
CA ALA A 155 -2.57 8.64 6.26
C ALA A 155 -4.03 9.07 6.46
N THR A 156 -4.47 10.05 5.70
CA THR A 156 -5.84 10.57 5.63
C THR A 156 -6.31 10.65 4.19
N ALA A 157 -7.61 10.88 3.97
CA ALA A 157 -8.11 11.11 2.61
C ALA A 157 -7.44 12.32 1.92
N ALA A 158 -6.97 13.31 2.68
CA ALA A 158 -6.28 14.47 2.13
C ALA A 158 -4.83 14.17 1.74
N THR A 159 -4.09 13.42 2.57
CA THR A 159 -2.67 13.12 2.36
C THR A 159 -2.43 11.95 1.38
N CYS A 160 -3.44 11.11 1.13
CA CYS A 160 -3.35 9.93 0.28
C CYS A 160 -3.99 10.10 -1.13
N LYS A 161 -4.32 11.32 -1.53
CA LYS A 161 -4.89 11.63 -2.86
C LYS A 161 -3.92 11.42 -4.01
#